data_b5f064aa12e93e72e16aa97fc9235a3a
#
_entry.id   b5f064aa12e93e72e16aa97fc9235a3a
#
_cell.length_a   1.000
_cell.length_b   1.000
_cell.length_c   1.000
_cell.angle_alpha   90.00
_cell.angle_beta   90.00
_cell.angle_gamma   90.00
#
_symmetry.space_group_name_H-M   'P 1'
#
loop_
_entity.id
_entity.type
_entity.pdbx_description
1 polymer ?
#
loop_
_entity_poly.entity_id
_entity_poly.type
_entity_poly.pdbx_seq_one_letter_code
_entity_poly.pdbx_strand_id
1 'polypeptide(L)'
;DRLRSRGLGDVYKRQLYDGSYHPVDSNDMAFQTAARLAYQDGIPKAKPTILEPIGLLKVTIPDANLGDIMSDISSKRRGTVLGMTAEDGMQTVEAEVPMAEMGSYTIDLRSMTQGRGSFSCKFVRYEEAPGNVQQKVIEEAKKEQEA
;
A
#
# COMPACT_ATOMS: atom_id res chain seq x y z
N ASP A 1 7.03 20.20 5.00
CA ASP A 1 7.31 19.36 6.16
C ASP A 1 6.20 18.35 6.41
N ARG A 2 6.12 17.25 5.65
CA ARG A 2 5.36 16.05 6.03
C ARG A 2 5.60 14.91 5.05
N LEU A 3 6.84 14.48 4.92
CA LEU A 3 7.12 13.11 4.53
C LEU A 3 7.01 12.22 5.79
N ARG A 4 5.82 12.18 6.38
CA ARG A 4 5.50 11.11 7.31
C ARG A 4 5.12 9.92 6.45
N SER A 5 6.02 8.95 6.36
CA SER A 5 5.64 7.62 5.92
C SER A 5 4.48 7.17 6.84
N ARG A 6 3.30 7.01 6.28
CA ARG A 6 2.18 6.39 6.97
C ARG A 6 2.43 4.89 6.94
N GLY A 7 3.17 4.40 7.90
CA GLY A 7 3.52 3.00 8.00
C GLY A 7 4.85 2.81 8.70
N LEU A 8 5.26 1.59 8.87
CA LEU A 8 6.62 1.21 9.24
C LEU A 8 7.52 1.66 8.08
N GLY A 9 8.02 2.89 8.16
CA GLY A 9 8.78 3.50 7.06
C GLY A 9 9.99 2.69 6.69
N ASP A 10 10.25 2.61 5.39
CA ASP A 10 11.50 2.06 4.90
C ASP A 10 12.68 2.88 5.43
N VAL A 11 13.72 2.18 5.86
CA VAL A 11 14.98 2.81 6.23
C VAL A 11 15.69 3.19 4.93
N TYR A 12 15.84 4.50 4.71
CA TYR A 12 16.64 4.98 3.59
C TYR A 12 17.76 5.89 4.08
N LYS A 13 18.88 5.88 3.35
CA LYS A 13 20.06 6.69 3.63
C LYS A 13 20.14 7.84 2.62
N ARG A 14 20.20 9.07 3.11
CA ARG A 14 20.63 10.23 2.32
C ARG A 14 22.04 10.59 2.71
N GLN A 15 22.87 10.88 1.72
CA GLN A 15 24.23 11.31 1.94
C GLN A 15 24.46 12.62 1.17
N LEU A 16 24.93 13.63 1.89
CA LEU A 16 25.47 14.83 1.26
C LEU A 16 26.77 14.45 0.57
N TYR A 17 26.84 14.67 -0.72
CA TYR A 17 27.99 14.27 -1.54
C TYR A 17 28.91 15.45 -1.84
N ASP A 18 28.30 16.60 -2.16
CA ASP A 18 29.01 17.82 -2.50
C ASP A 18 28.11 19.03 -2.21
N GLY A 19 28.73 20.21 -2.13
CA GLY A 19 28.05 21.47 -1.92
C GLY A 19 29.03 22.63 -1.98
N SER A 20 28.50 23.82 -2.22
CA SER A 20 29.27 25.05 -2.19
C SER A 20 28.68 26.01 -1.17
N TYR A 21 29.54 26.86 -0.64
CA TYR A 21 29.19 27.89 0.34
C TYR A 21 29.61 29.26 -0.15
N HIS A 22 28.70 30.22 -0.02
CA HIS A 22 29.00 31.62 -0.29
C HIS A 22 28.63 32.49 0.92
N PRO A 23 29.53 33.36 1.42
CA PRO A 23 29.33 34.06 2.70
C PRO A 23 28.08 34.94 2.77
N VAL A 24 27.57 35.42 1.63
CA VAL A 24 26.39 36.30 1.61
C VAL A 24 25.10 35.54 1.35
N ASP A 25 25.13 34.48 0.51
CA ASP A 25 23.93 33.83 -0.01
C ASP A 25 23.63 32.47 0.65
N SER A 26 24.57 31.96 1.44
CA SER A 26 24.45 30.68 2.12
C SER A 26 23.88 30.85 3.53
N ASN A 27 22.66 30.38 3.70
CA ASN A 27 21.97 30.33 4.98
C ASN A 27 21.10 29.06 5.05
N ASP A 28 20.46 28.82 6.20
CA ASP A 28 19.65 27.62 6.42
C ASP A 28 18.53 27.45 5.37
N MET A 29 17.87 28.54 4.98
CA MET A 29 16.81 28.51 3.98
C MET A 29 17.35 28.19 2.58
N ALA A 30 18.51 28.72 2.22
CA ALA A 30 19.18 28.43 0.95
C ALA A 30 19.59 26.96 0.87
N PHE A 31 20.15 26.39 1.94
CA PHE A 31 20.50 24.96 1.99
C PHE A 31 19.28 24.05 1.95
N GLN A 32 18.20 24.38 2.66
CA GLN A 32 16.95 23.63 2.58
C GLN A 32 16.35 23.65 1.17
N THR A 33 16.40 24.81 0.50
CA THR A 33 15.91 24.96 -0.86
C THR A 33 16.77 24.15 -1.84
N ALA A 34 18.09 24.25 -1.74
CA ALA A 34 19.02 23.49 -2.57
C ALA A 34 18.82 21.98 -2.41
N ALA A 35 18.67 21.49 -1.18
CA ALA A 35 18.40 20.08 -0.90
C ALA A 35 17.07 19.61 -1.48
N ARG A 36 16.02 20.45 -1.42
CA ARG A 36 14.71 20.15 -2.01
C ARG A 36 14.79 20.06 -3.53
N LEU A 37 15.45 21.03 -4.17
CA LEU A 37 15.64 21.05 -5.63
C LEU A 37 16.45 19.83 -6.10
N ALA A 38 17.55 19.52 -5.41
CA ALA A 38 18.35 18.33 -5.71
C ALA A 38 17.55 17.03 -5.61
N TYR A 39 16.68 16.91 -4.59
CA TYR A 39 15.80 15.77 -4.43
C TYR A 39 14.77 15.69 -5.55
N GLN A 40 14.12 16.80 -5.88
CA GLN A 40 13.11 16.86 -6.96
C GLN A 40 13.71 16.53 -8.34
N ASP A 41 14.95 16.95 -8.61
CA ASP A 41 15.65 16.61 -9.85
C ASP A 41 16.16 15.17 -9.87
N GLY A 42 16.62 14.65 -8.74
CA GLY A 42 17.25 13.34 -8.64
C GLY A 42 16.25 12.18 -8.65
N ILE A 43 15.11 12.30 -7.97
CA ILE A 43 14.14 11.21 -7.83
C ILE A 43 13.61 10.69 -9.17
N PRO A 44 13.17 11.52 -10.12
CA PRO A 44 12.72 11.03 -11.42
C PRO A 44 13.79 10.26 -12.20
N LYS A 45 15.06 10.65 -12.05
CA LYS A 45 16.21 10.00 -12.70
C LYS A 45 16.56 8.64 -12.06
N ALA A 46 16.15 8.42 -10.82
CA ALA A 46 16.39 7.18 -10.07
C ALA A 46 15.40 6.06 -10.40
N LYS A 47 14.52 6.22 -11.38
CA LYS A 47 13.45 5.27 -11.75
C LYS A 47 12.59 4.89 -10.53
N PRO A 48 11.86 5.85 -9.95
CA PRO A 48 11.04 5.61 -8.79
C PRO A 48 9.94 4.60 -9.09
N THR A 49 9.59 3.79 -8.10
CA THR A 49 8.43 2.90 -8.13
C THR A 49 7.53 3.18 -6.95
N ILE A 50 6.24 2.82 -7.07
CA ILE A 50 5.29 2.92 -5.99
C ILE A 50 5.17 1.56 -5.32
N LEU A 51 5.29 1.54 -3.99
CA LEU A 51 5.09 0.36 -3.18
C LEU A 51 3.67 0.38 -2.60
N GLU A 52 3.02 -0.78 -2.59
CA GLU A 52 1.75 -1.00 -1.92
C GLU A 52 1.91 -1.93 -0.71
N PRO A 53 1.20 -1.66 0.41
CA PRO A 53 1.25 -2.53 1.57
C PRO A 53 0.45 -3.80 1.31
N ILE A 54 1.06 -4.95 1.57
CA ILE A 54 0.42 -6.27 1.49
C ILE A 54 0.07 -6.73 2.90
N GLY A 55 -1.16 -7.20 3.08
CA GLY A 55 -1.68 -7.75 4.32
C GLY A 55 -1.95 -9.24 4.22
N LEU A 56 -1.71 -9.98 5.30
CA LEU A 56 -2.20 -11.33 5.47
C LEU A 56 -3.65 -11.27 5.97
N LEU A 57 -4.57 -11.63 5.07
CA LEU A 57 -5.98 -11.78 5.35
C LEU A 57 -6.24 -13.20 5.85
N LYS A 58 -6.90 -13.31 7.00
CA LYS A 58 -7.52 -14.54 7.47
C LYS A 58 -9.01 -14.31 7.56
N VAL A 59 -9.79 -15.07 6.81
CA VAL A 59 -11.25 -14.96 6.80
C VAL A 59 -11.88 -16.29 7.14
N THR A 60 -12.77 -16.30 8.14
CA THR A 60 -13.51 -17.48 8.58
C THR A 60 -14.97 -17.32 8.19
N ILE A 61 -15.49 -18.28 7.44
CA ILE A 61 -16.82 -18.24 6.79
C ILE A 61 -17.47 -19.62 6.82
N PRO A 62 -18.80 -19.69 6.69
CA PRO A 62 -19.49 -20.97 6.45
C PRO A 62 -19.05 -21.61 5.13
N ASP A 63 -19.00 -22.95 5.08
CA ASP A 63 -18.62 -23.73 3.90
C ASP A 63 -19.36 -23.31 2.63
N ALA A 64 -20.66 -23.00 2.75
CA ALA A 64 -21.51 -22.61 1.63
C ALA A 64 -21.05 -21.30 0.92
N ASN A 65 -20.28 -20.47 1.59
CA ASN A 65 -19.83 -19.18 1.06
C ASN A 65 -18.39 -19.22 0.49
N LEU A 66 -17.73 -20.38 0.54
CA LEU A 66 -16.33 -20.50 0.15
C LEU A 66 -16.07 -20.03 -1.30
N GLY A 67 -16.91 -20.44 -2.25
CA GLY A 67 -16.74 -20.08 -3.65
C GLY A 67 -16.81 -18.58 -3.90
N ASP A 68 -17.76 -17.89 -3.26
CA ASP A 68 -17.93 -16.44 -3.41
C ASP A 68 -16.72 -15.68 -2.83
N ILE A 69 -16.25 -16.12 -1.67
CA ILE A 69 -15.09 -15.50 -1.01
C ILE A 69 -13.81 -15.73 -1.80
N MET A 70 -13.59 -16.93 -2.32
CA MET A 70 -12.44 -17.23 -3.17
C MET A 70 -12.43 -16.37 -4.43
N SER A 71 -13.59 -16.20 -5.05
CA SER A 71 -13.75 -15.33 -6.22
C SER A 71 -13.52 -13.85 -5.87
N ASP A 72 -14.07 -13.37 -4.76
CA ASP A 72 -13.87 -11.99 -4.30
C ASP A 72 -12.39 -11.69 -4.04
N ILE A 73 -11.70 -12.55 -3.29
CA ILE A 73 -10.27 -12.39 -3.00
C ILE A 73 -9.43 -12.34 -4.27
N SER A 74 -9.62 -13.32 -5.17
CA SER A 74 -8.76 -13.48 -6.35
C SER A 74 -9.06 -12.45 -7.44
N SER A 75 -10.34 -12.20 -7.76
CA SER A 75 -10.74 -11.39 -8.90
C SER A 75 -10.92 -9.92 -8.56
N LYS A 76 -11.54 -9.61 -7.40
CA LYS A 76 -11.86 -8.24 -7.03
C LYS A 76 -10.73 -7.56 -6.24
N ARG A 77 -10.01 -8.33 -5.41
CA ARG A 77 -9.02 -7.77 -4.47
C ARG A 77 -7.58 -8.10 -4.81
N ARG A 78 -7.35 -8.68 -5.97
CA ARG A 78 -5.99 -9.04 -6.43
C ARG A 78 -5.22 -9.90 -5.41
N GLY A 79 -5.95 -10.65 -4.58
CA GLY A 79 -5.37 -11.48 -3.53
C GLY A 79 -4.86 -12.81 -4.04
N THR A 80 -3.85 -13.33 -3.36
CA THR A 80 -3.31 -14.66 -3.59
C THR A 80 -3.63 -15.56 -2.40
N VAL A 81 -4.40 -16.61 -2.62
CA VAL A 81 -4.75 -17.58 -1.57
C VAL A 81 -3.53 -18.43 -1.25
N LEU A 82 -3.20 -18.51 0.04
CA LEU A 82 -2.07 -19.28 0.55
C LEU A 82 -2.48 -20.65 1.06
N GLY A 83 -3.67 -20.74 1.65
CA GLY A 83 -4.17 -21.98 2.24
C GLY A 83 -5.59 -21.89 2.75
N MET A 84 -6.14 -23.03 3.09
CA MET A 84 -7.49 -23.15 3.66
C MET A 84 -7.49 -24.24 4.72
N THR A 85 -8.30 -24.03 5.76
CA THR A 85 -8.52 -24.99 6.83
C THR A 85 -10.01 -25.11 7.08
N ALA A 86 -10.52 -26.33 7.11
CA ALA A 86 -11.93 -26.63 7.41
C ALA A 86 -12.08 -27.14 8.85
N GLU A 87 -13.03 -26.59 9.59
CA GLU A 87 -13.34 -27.03 10.94
C GLU A 87 -14.82 -26.75 11.25
N ASP A 88 -15.55 -27.77 11.68
CA ASP A 88 -16.94 -27.67 12.15
C ASP A 88 -17.91 -26.92 11.22
N GLY A 89 -17.84 -27.16 9.90
CA GLY A 89 -18.68 -26.51 8.89
C GLY A 89 -18.31 -25.04 8.60
N MET A 90 -17.15 -24.61 9.07
CA MET A 90 -16.54 -23.32 8.77
C MET A 90 -15.24 -23.51 7.99
N GLN A 91 -14.96 -22.57 7.09
CA GLN A 91 -13.70 -22.50 6.36
C GLN A 91 -12.93 -21.28 6.81
N THR A 92 -11.66 -21.46 7.10
CA THR A 92 -10.71 -20.36 7.29
C THR A 92 -9.79 -20.29 6.08
N VAL A 93 -9.88 -19.22 5.32
CA VAL A 93 -9.04 -18.94 4.16
C VAL A 93 -7.95 -17.97 4.57
N GLU A 94 -6.71 -18.30 4.25
CA GLU A 94 -5.57 -17.40 4.39
C GLU A 94 -5.13 -16.91 3.00
N ALA A 95 -5.00 -15.60 2.85
CA ALA A 95 -4.61 -14.98 1.59
C ALA A 95 -3.74 -13.74 1.82
N GLU A 96 -2.84 -13.45 0.90
CA GLU A 96 -2.18 -12.16 0.83
C GLU A 96 -2.97 -11.23 -0.08
N VAL A 97 -3.25 -10.03 0.41
CA VAL A 97 -4.06 -9.03 -0.31
C VAL A 97 -3.42 -7.65 -0.18
N PRO A 98 -3.48 -6.82 -1.23
CA PRO A 98 -3.15 -5.41 -1.11
C PRO A 98 -4.11 -4.72 -0.14
N MET A 99 -3.58 -4.04 0.86
CA MET A 99 -4.41 -3.41 1.90
C MET A 99 -5.30 -2.28 1.34
N ALA A 100 -4.92 -1.69 0.21
CA ALA A 100 -5.74 -0.71 -0.49
C ALA A 100 -7.10 -1.26 -0.95
N GLU A 101 -7.17 -2.57 -1.26
CA GLU A 101 -8.41 -3.25 -1.69
C GLU A 101 -9.32 -3.67 -0.52
N MET A 102 -8.89 -3.41 0.72
CA MET A 102 -9.62 -3.85 1.91
C MET A 102 -10.62 -2.81 2.46
N GLY A 103 -10.69 -1.62 1.87
CA GLY A 103 -11.51 -0.51 2.39
C GLY A 103 -12.99 -0.84 2.59
N SER A 104 -13.60 -1.60 1.68
CA SER A 104 -15.01 -2.02 1.75
C SER A 104 -15.23 -3.45 2.28
N TYR A 105 -14.15 -4.16 2.61
CA TYR A 105 -14.23 -5.61 2.87
C TYR A 105 -15.21 -6.00 3.98
N THR A 106 -15.31 -5.22 5.03
CA THR A 106 -16.25 -5.46 6.13
C THR A 106 -17.70 -5.53 5.65
N ILE A 107 -18.07 -4.60 4.75
CA ILE A 107 -19.43 -4.52 4.20
C ILE A 107 -19.67 -5.68 3.23
N ASP A 108 -18.72 -5.91 2.34
CA ASP A 108 -18.81 -6.96 1.32
C ASP A 108 -18.89 -8.36 1.97
N LEU A 109 -18.03 -8.63 2.97
CA LEU A 109 -18.05 -9.90 3.71
C LEU A 109 -19.40 -10.14 4.43
N ARG A 110 -19.93 -9.12 5.10
CA ARG A 110 -21.23 -9.21 5.76
C ARG A 110 -22.36 -9.51 4.76
N SER A 111 -22.32 -8.87 3.60
CA SER A 111 -23.30 -9.09 2.53
C SER A 111 -23.22 -10.53 2.01
N MET A 112 -22.03 -11.02 1.67
CA MET A 112 -21.83 -12.37 1.11
C MET A 112 -22.14 -13.47 2.10
N THR A 113 -21.88 -13.26 3.39
CA THR A 113 -22.03 -14.30 4.43
C THR A 113 -23.26 -14.11 5.31
N GLN A 114 -24.11 -13.12 5.01
CA GLN A 114 -25.28 -12.76 5.86
C GLN A 114 -24.86 -12.48 7.32
N GLY A 115 -23.71 -11.85 7.49
CA GLY A 115 -23.16 -11.47 8.79
C GLY A 115 -22.45 -12.61 9.55
N ARG A 116 -22.34 -13.82 8.98
CA ARG A 116 -21.73 -14.99 9.65
C ARG A 116 -20.22 -15.10 9.45
N GLY A 117 -19.63 -14.27 8.60
CA GLY A 117 -18.19 -14.24 8.38
C GLY A 117 -17.45 -13.29 9.31
N SER A 118 -16.22 -13.63 9.63
CA SER A 118 -15.27 -12.77 10.36
C SER A 118 -13.93 -12.77 9.66
N PHE A 119 -13.18 -11.68 9.80
CA PHE A 119 -11.84 -11.60 9.23
C PHE A 119 -10.88 -10.82 10.11
N SER A 120 -9.60 -11.05 9.88
CA SER A 120 -8.51 -10.19 10.33
C SER A 120 -7.53 -9.97 9.18
N CYS A 121 -6.96 -8.77 9.11
CA CYS A 121 -5.93 -8.45 8.13
C CYS A 121 -4.75 -7.81 8.87
N LYS A 122 -3.55 -8.37 8.69
CA LYS A 122 -2.32 -7.89 9.33
C LYS A 122 -1.33 -7.52 8.26
N PHE A 123 -0.70 -6.36 8.39
CA PHE A 123 0.40 -5.95 7.52
C PHE A 123 1.54 -6.98 7.55
N VAL A 124 2.07 -7.31 6.37
CA VAL A 124 3.20 -8.24 6.20
C VAL A 124 4.42 -7.51 5.66
N ARG A 125 4.29 -6.88 4.49
CA ARG A 125 5.39 -6.21 3.78
C ARG A 125 4.89 -5.19 2.78
N TYR A 126 5.82 -4.42 2.23
CA TYR A 126 5.59 -3.64 1.03
C TYR A 126 6.04 -4.41 -0.20
N GLU A 127 5.29 -4.30 -1.29
CA GLU A 127 5.63 -4.83 -2.61
C GLU A 127 5.45 -3.75 -3.68
N GLU A 128 6.13 -3.92 -4.80
CA GLU A 128 5.95 -3.03 -5.95
C GLU A 128 4.53 -3.16 -6.51
N ALA A 129 3.84 -2.03 -6.59
CA ALA A 129 2.49 -1.99 -7.14
C ALA A 129 2.51 -2.29 -8.65
N PRO A 130 1.53 -3.03 -9.19
CA PRO A 130 1.40 -3.22 -10.64
C PRO A 130 1.30 -1.90 -11.39
N GLY A 131 1.82 -1.84 -12.62
CA GLY A 131 1.91 -0.60 -13.39
C GLY A 131 0.60 0.15 -13.58
N ASN A 132 -0.51 -0.56 -13.75
CA ASN A 132 -1.85 0.03 -13.82
C ASN A 132 -2.30 0.70 -12.51
N VAL A 133 -1.92 0.13 -11.38
CA VAL A 133 -2.20 0.70 -10.04
C VAL A 133 -1.33 1.93 -9.81
N GLN A 134 -0.04 1.85 -10.17
CA GLN A 134 0.87 3.00 -10.08
C GLN A 134 0.35 4.19 -10.89
N GLN A 135 -0.08 3.96 -12.13
CA GLN A 135 -0.64 5.01 -12.97
C GLN A 135 -1.87 5.67 -12.35
N LYS A 136 -2.79 4.86 -11.83
CA LYS A 136 -4.00 5.36 -11.16
C LYS A 136 -3.67 6.25 -9.97
N VAL A 137 -2.75 5.81 -9.10
CA VAL A 137 -2.31 6.59 -7.93
C VAL A 137 -1.66 7.90 -8.34
N ILE A 138 -0.83 7.89 -9.40
CA ILE A 138 -0.19 9.10 -9.92
C ILE A 138 -1.22 10.08 -10.48
N GLU A 139 -2.22 9.61 -11.21
CA GLU A 139 -3.29 10.44 -11.75
C GLU A 139 -4.17 11.05 -10.67
N GLU A 140 -4.52 10.27 -9.63
CA GLU A 140 -5.28 10.76 -8.48
C GLU A 140 -4.49 11.84 -7.72
N ALA A 141 -3.21 11.61 -7.47
CA ALA A 141 -2.35 12.61 -6.80
C ALA A 141 -2.19 13.90 -7.62
N LYS A 142 -2.15 13.84 -8.95
CA LYS A 142 -2.12 15.03 -9.81
C LYS A 142 -3.41 15.84 -9.69
N LYS A 143 -4.57 15.18 -9.71
CA LYS A 143 -5.87 15.84 -9.55
C LYS A 143 -6.02 16.54 -8.21
N GLU A 144 -5.49 15.95 -7.14
CA GLU A 144 -5.49 16.56 -5.80
C GLU A 144 -4.56 17.78 -5.70
N GLN A 145 -3.51 17.86 -6.52
CA GLN A 145 -2.61 19.02 -6.56
C GLN A 145 -3.16 20.18 -7.38
N GLU A 146 -4.05 19.89 -8.32
CA GLU A 146 -4.69 20.89 -9.19
C GLU A 146 -6.00 21.47 -8.60
N ALA A 147 -6.52 20.87 -7.53
CA ALA A 147 -7.75 21.29 -6.84
C ALA A 147 -7.44 22.22 -5.65
#